data_03a29a0f7dd9290914b8b9722b887b56
#
_entry.id   03a29a0f7dd9290914b8b9722b887b56
#
_cell.length_a   1.000
_cell.length_b   1.000
_cell.length_c   1.000
_cell.angle_alpha   90.00
_cell.angle_beta   90.00
_cell.angle_gamma   90.00
#
_symmetry.space_group_name_H-M   'P 1'
#
loop_
_entity.id
_entity.type
_entity.pdbx_description
1 polymer ?
#
loop_
_entity_poly.entity_id
_entity_poly.type
_entity_poly.pdbx_seq_one_letter_code
_entity_poly.pdbx_strand_id
1 'polypeptide(L)'
;MEAVPRLPMISFELKTSKENPDFNKVVRRLIAELGEDPAGFDKEIKELESLRANTCIRASESVEGVAVAKKYYCQLLFLKNRFKLGSEGPFQFSWNDIYFKSSYSSSDITHELSSVLYNIGSIHSSLGAAEQRQESEGMKMAVAHFQCAAWALHTLPDKYPQVR
;
A
#
# COMPACT_ATOMS: atom_id res chain seq x y z
N MET A 1 -33.62 23.42 -17.92
CA MET A 1 -33.10 22.92 -16.64
C MET A 1 -31.62 23.29 -16.57
N GLU A 2 -31.27 24.26 -15.75
CA GLU A 2 -29.86 24.57 -15.50
C GLU A 2 -29.21 23.36 -14.79
N ALA A 3 -28.07 22.89 -15.33
CA ALA A 3 -27.33 21.83 -14.71
C ALA A 3 -26.75 22.34 -13.38
N VAL A 4 -27.16 21.74 -12.25
CA VAL A 4 -26.60 22.06 -10.96
C VAL A 4 -25.09 21.74 -11.04
N PRO A 5 -24.19 22.68 -10.69
CA PRO A 5 -22.76 22.42 -10.69
C PRO A 5 -22.46 21.24 -9.78
N ARG A 6 -21.85 20.19 -10.34
CA ARG A 6 -21.41 19.05 -9.52
C ARG A 6 -20.16 19.46 -8.77
N LEU A 7 -20.20 19.35 -7.46
CA LEU A 7 -18.99 19.49 -6.66
C LEU A 7 -17.99 18.39 -7.03
N PRO A 8 -16.70 18.73 -7.21
CA PRO A 8 -15.68 17.73 -7.43
C PRO A 8 -15.59 16.81 -6.22
N MET A 9 -15.45 15.52 -6.47
CA MET A 9 -15.20 14.55 -5.40
C MET A 9 -13.73 14.59 -5.00
N ILE A 10 -13.48 14.43 -3.70
CA ILE A 10 -12.13 14.43 -3.16
C ILE A 10 -11.49 13.07 -3.42
N SER A 11 -10.29 13.09 -3.98
CA SER A 11 -9.38 11.94 -4.04
C SER A 11 -8.05 12.31 -3.40
N PHE A 12 -7.33 11.30 -2.92
CA PHE A 12 -6.04 11.48 -2.27
C PHE A 12 -4.93 11.01 -3.20
N GLU A 13 -3.80 11.73 -3.20
CA GLU A 13 -2.63 11.35 -3.97
C GLU A 13 -1.98 10.10 -3.40
N LEU A 14 -1.39 9.27 -4.27
CA LEU A 14 -0.62 8.09 -3.89
C LEU A 14 0.73 8.47 -3.28
N LYS A 15 1.09 7.79 -2.21
CA LYS A 15 2.50 7.72 -1.79
C LYS A 15 3.27 6.86 -2.79
N THR A 16 4.45 7.30 -3.17
CA THR A 16 5.30 6.62 -4.14
C THR A 16 6.68 6.29 -3.57
N SER A 17 7.35 5.36 -4.19
CA SER A 17 8.74 4.99 -3.91
C SER A 17 9.53 4.94 -5.21
N LYS A 18 10.85 5.17 -5.14
CA LYS A 18 11.72 5.08 -6.32
C LYS A 18 12.32 3.71 -6.51
N GLU A 19 12.52 2.97 -5.43
CA GLU A 19 13.26 1.71 -5.43
C GLU A 19 12.70 0.71 -4.43
N ASN A 20 12.95 -0.57 -4.67
CA ASN A 20 12.71 -1.63 -3.70
C ASN A 20 13.88 -1.73 -2.72
N PRO A 21 13.63 -2.14 -1.45
CA PRO A 21 14.69 -2.67 -0.61
C PRO A 21 15.26 -3.96 -1.23
N ASP A 22 16.45 -4.34 -0.83
CA ASP A 22 17.06 -5.60 -1.26
C ASP A 22 16.39 -6.80 -0.56
N PHE A 23 15.19 -7.16 -1.03
CA PHE A 23 14.44 -8.29 -0.51
C PHE A 23 15.22 -9.60 -0.66
N ASN A 24 15.90 -9.77 -1.77
CA ASN A 24 16.63 -11.02 -2.04
C ASN A 24 17.67 -11.27 -0.95
N LYS A 25 18.54 -10.31 -0.68
CA LYS A 25 19.58 -10.42 0.35
C LYS A 25 18.99 -10.57 1.75
N VAL A 26 18.03 -9.72 2.09
CA VAL A 26 17.49 -9.66 3.46
C VAL A 26 16.64 -10.88 3.78
N VAL A 27 15.69 -11.26 2.90
CA VAL A 27 14.79 -12.39 3.15
C VAL A 27 15.57 -13.71 3.19
N ARG A 28 16.56 -13.91 2.31
CA ARG A 28 17.41 -15.11 2.35
C ARG A 28 18.16 -15.24 3.65
N ARG A 29 18.70 -14.13 4.18
CA ARG A 29 19.37 -14.13 5.48
C ARG A 29 18.40 -14.51 6.60
N LEU A 30 17.20 -13.91 6.62
CA LEU A 30 16.18 -14.20 7.63
C LEU A 30 15.72 -15.67 7.59
N ILE A 31 15.58 -16.25 6.39
CA ILE A 31 15.23 -17.68 6.23
C ILE A 31 16.35 -18.56 6.76
N ALA A 32 17.61 -18.25 6.44
CA ALA A 32 18.76 -19.00 6.92
C ALA A 32 18.89 -18.93 8.46
N GLU A 33 18.58 -17.79 9.07
CA GLU A 33 18.56 -17.62 10.55
C GLU A 33 17.51 -18.52 11.22
N LEU A 34 16.44 -18.91 10.49
CA LEU A 34 15.46 -19.90 10.97
C LEU A 34 15.89 -21.35 10.72
N GLY A 35 17.06 -21.57 10.12
CA GLY A 35 17.55 -22.91 9.80
C GLY A 35 16.94 -23.54 8.56
N GLU A 36 16.27 -22.75 7.71
CA GLU A 36 15.67 -23.20 6.45
C GLU A 36 16.60 -22.91 5.27
N ASP A 37 16.46 -23.68 4.15
CA ASP A 37 17.20 -23.42 2.92
C ASP A 37 16.57 -22.27 2.12
N PRO A 38 17.27 -21.13 1.95
CA PRO A 38 16.74 -19.99 1.21
C PRO A 38 16.49 -20.27 -0.28
N ALA A 39 17.15 -21.27 -0.87
CA ALA A 39 16.99 -21.57 -2.30
C ALA A 39 15.56 -22.04 -2.65
N GLY A 40 14.85 -22.63 -1.70
CA GLY A 40 13.45 -23.02 -1.86
C GLY A 40 12.46 -21.87 -1.99
N PHE A 41 12.87 -20.61 -1.76
CA PHE A 41 11.98 -19.44 -1.67
C PHE A 41 12.23 -18.39 -2.77
N ASP A 42 12.97 -18.73 -3.81
CA ASP A 42 13.34 -17.79 -4.87
C ASP A 42 12.14 -17.19 -5.60
N LYS A 43 11.11 -17.99 -5.82
CA LYS A 43 9.88 -17.56 -6.48
C LYS A 43 9.11 -16.58 -5.61
N GLU A 44 8.98 -16.87 -4.32
CA GLU A 44 8.27 -16.06 -3.33
C GLU A 44 8.96 -14.71 -3.11
N ILE A 45 10.28 -14.70 -3.08
CA ILE A 45 11.08 -13.46 -2.97
C ILE A 45 10.87 -12.57 -4.19
N LYS A 46 10.95 -13.14 -5.41
CA LYS A 46 10.67 -12.38 -6.64
C LYS A 46 9.25 -11.87 -6.72
N GLU A 47 8.28 -12.66 -6.24
CA GLU A 47 6.89 -12.23 -6.18
C GLU A 47 6.73 -11.06 -5.20
N LEU A 48 7.37 -11.09 -4.05
CA LEU A 48 7.35 -9.99 -3.07
C LEU A 48 7.94 -8.69 -3.66
N GLU A 49 9.08 -8.78 -4.36
CA GLU A 49 9.68 -7.64 -5.08
C GLU A 49 8.74 -7.06 -6.13
N SER A 50 8.10 -7.93 -6.91
CA SER A 50 7.12 -7.54 -7.93
C SER A 50 5.89 -6.87 -7.32
N LEU A 51 5.34 -7.42 -6.23
CA LEU A 51 4.20 -6.87 -5.53
C LEU A 51 4.50 -5.45 -5.01
N ARG A 52 5.65 -5.25 -4.37
CA ARG A 52 6.05 -3.91 -3.93
C ARG A 52 6.23 -2.94 -5.09
N ALA A 53 6.94 -3.36 -6.12
CA ALA A 53 7.16 -2.49 -7.28
C ALA A 53 5.83 -2.04 -7.91
N ASN A 54 4.85 -2.93 -8.03
CA ASN A 54 3.54 -2.61 -8.60
C ASN A 54 2.62 -1.84 -7.63
N THR A 55 2.90 -1.88 -6.33
CA THR A 55 2.13 -1.13 -5.31
C THR A 55 2.71 0.26 -5.06
N CYS A 56 4.04 0.41 -5.11
CA CYS A 56 4.73 1.60 -4.60
C CYS A 56 5.49 2.39 -5.68
N ILE A 57 6.00 1.71 -6.71
CA ILE A 57 6.81 2.35 -7.76
C ILE A 57 5.97 2.59 -9.03
N ARG A 58 5.21 1.58 -9.45
CA ARG A 58 4.33 1.59 -10.61
C ARG A 58 2.88 1.43 -10.20
N ALA A 59 2.50 2.10 -9.13
CA ALA A 59 1.14 2.02 -8.60
C ALA A 59 0.11 2.42 -9.66
N SER A 60 -0.98 1.66 -9.74
CA SER A 60 -2.10 1.91 -10.64
C SER A 60 -3.34 2.25 -9.83
N GLU A 61 -4.00 3.35 -10.21
CA GLU A 61 -5.30 3.75 -9.66
C GLU A 61 -6.43 2.97 -10.34
N SER A 62 -6.43 1.66 -10.15
CA SER A 62 -7.38 0.71 -10.74
C SER A 62 -7.81 -0.34 -9.73
N VAL A 63 -8.86 -1.10 -10.06
CA VAL A 63 -9.32 -2.24 -9.25
C VAL A 63 -8.21 -3.29 -9.10
N GLU A 64 -7.45 -3.53 -10.17
CA GLU A 64 -6.27 -4.42 -10.16
C GLU A 64 -5.18 -3.87 -9.25
N GLY A 65 -4.96 -2.54 -9.26
CA GLY A 65 -4.01 -1.88 -8.36
C GLY A 65 -4.37 -2.07 -6.88
N VAL A 66 -5.66 -1.97 -6.55
CA VAL A 66 -6.15 -2.29 -5.19
C VAL A 66 -5.86 -3.74 -4.83
N ALA A 67 -6.13 -4.69 -5.74
CA ALA A 67 -5.91 -6.11 -5.48
C ALA A 67 -4.42 -6.41 -5.23
N VAL A 68 -3.53 -5.83 -6.02
CA VAL A 68 -2.07 -5.95 -5.85
C VAL A 68 -1.63 -5.34 -4.51
N ALA A 69 -2.10 -4.15 -4.17
CA ALA A 69 -1.76 -3.48 -2.91
C ALA A 69 -2.25 -4.29 -1.69
N LYS A 70 -3.46 -4.85 -1.73
CA LYS A 70 -3.98 -5.74 -0.69
C LYS A 70 -3.12 -7.00 -0.54
N LYS A 71 -2.74 -7.62 -1.66
CA LYS A 71 -1.87 -8.80 -1.64
C LYS A 71 -0.52 -8.48 -1.01
N TYR A 72 0.10 -7.36 -1.40
CA TYR A 72 1.35 -6.91 -0.80
C TYR A 72 1.21 -6.64 0.69
N TYR A 73 0.15 -5.96 1.12
CA TYR A 73 -0.14 -5.72 2.54
C TYR A 73 -0.23 -7.01 3.35
N CYS A 74 -0.92 -8.03 2.83
CA CYS A 74 -1.00 -9.34 3.48
C CYS A 74 0.37 -10.03 3.57
N GLN A 75 1.19 -9.94 2.52
CA GLN A 75 2.56 -10.49 2.54
C GLN A 75 3.45 -9.79 3.57
N LEU A 76 3.33 -8.47 3.71
CA LEU A 76 4.05 -7.72 4.77
C LEU A 76 3.64 -8.15 6.17
N LEU A 77 2.34 -8.38 6.42
CA LEU A 77 1.86 -8.90 7.70
C LEU A 77 2.42 -10.30 7.98
N PHE A 78 2.47 -11.15 6.96
CA PHE A 78 3.06 -12.47 7.07
C PHE A 78 4.56 -12.39 7.41
N LEU A 79 5.33 -11.56 6.69
CA LEU A 79 6.75 -11.32 6.96
C LEU A 79 6.98 -10.81 8.39
N LYS A 80 6.19 -9.79 8.79
CA LYS A 80 6.26 -9.22 10.12
C LYS A 80 6.11 -10.28 11.21
N ASN A 81 5.12 -11.14 11.07
CA ASN A 81 4.82 -12.17 12.06
C ASN A 81 5.84 -13.33 12.04
N ARG A 82 6.22 -13.81 10.84
CA ARG A 82 7.17 -14.92 10.67
C ARG A 82 8.54 -14.57 11.22
N PHE A 83 9.04 -13.39 10.91
CA PHE A 83 10.39 -12.96 11.31
C PHE A 83 10.40 -12.02 12.52
N LYS A 84 9.25 -11.82 13.18
CA LYS A 84 9.08 -10.96 14.36
C LYS A 84 9.67 -9.55 14.15
N LEU A 85 9.43 -8.97 12.97
CA LEU A 85 9.96 -7.67 12.60
C LEU A 85 9.29 -6.55 13.40
N GLY A 86 10.11 -5.63 13.91
CA GLY A 86 9.70 -4.47 14.70
C GLY A 86 10.08 -3.14 14.04
N SER A 87 10.27 -2.14 14.90
CA SER A 87 10.65 -0.77 14.49
C SER A 87 12.06 -0.68 13.91
N GLU A 88 12.96 -1.54 14.35
CA GLU A 88 14.32 -1.65 13.82
C GLU A 88 14.45 -2.95 13.05
N GLY A 89 14.05 -2.91 11.78
CA GLY A 89 14.09 -4.06 10.89
C GLY A 89 15.32 -4.06 9.97
N PRO A 90 15.58 -5.18 9.30
CA PRO A 90 16.70 -5.33 8.37
C PRO A 90 16.44 -4.70 7.00
N PHE A 91 15.22 -4.22 6.76
CA PHE A 91 14.84 -3.56 5.51
C PHE A 91 15.06 -2.04 5.61
N GLN A 92 15.22 -1.41 4.45
CA GLN A 92 15.17 0.05 4.31
C GLN A 92 14.10 0.37 3.27
N PHE A 93 12.95 0.81 3.75
CA PHE A 93 11.84 1.20 2.88
C PHE A 93 11.92 2.69 2.60
N SER A 94 12.11 3.06 1.34
CA SER A 94 12.10 4.45 0.91
C SER A 94 10.73 4.86 0.41
N TRP A 95 10.33 6.10 0.76
CA TRP A 95 9.09 6.71 0.33
C TRP A 95 9.28 8.18 0.01
N ASN A 96 8.51 8.69 -0.94
CA ASN A 96 8.43 10.10 -1.24
C ASN A 96 7.33 10.73 -0.40
N ASP A 97 7.64 11.87 0.22
CA ASP A 97 6.63 12.68 0.90
C ASP A 97 5.75 13.39 -0.14
N ILE A 98 4.43 13.33 0.06
CA ILE A 98 3.45 13.90 -0.86
C ILE A 98 3.52 15.43 -0.83
N TYR A 99 3.74 16.02 0.35
CA TYR A 99 3.64 17.46 0.57
C TYR A 99 4.98 18.16 0.38
N PHE A 100 6.06 17.60 0.93
CA PHE A 100 7.38 18.24 0.95
C PHE A 100 8.27 17.85 -0.23
N LYS A 101 7.83 16.94 -1.09
CA LYS A 101 8.61 16.43 -2.25
C LYS A 101 10.01 15.92 -1.88
N SER A 102 10.20 15.54 -0.63
CA SER A 102 11.40 14.93 -0.10
C SER A 102 11.25 13.40 -0.04
N SER A 103 12.37 12.69 -0.10
CA SER A 103 12.37 11.24 0.14
C SER A 103 12.86 10.97 1.55
N TYR A 104 12.29 9.99 2.19
CA TYR A 104 12.72 9.50 3.49
C TYR A 104 12.76 7.96 3.47
N SER A 105 13.55 7.39 4.37
CA SER A 105 13.68 5.94 4.53
C SER A 105 13.41 5.53 5.96
N SER A 106 12.77 4.37 6.11
CA SER A 106 12.47 3.79 7.42
C SER A 106 12.80 2.31 7.42
N SER A 107 13.36 1.83 8.54
CA SER A 107 13.56 0.40 8.81
C SER A 107 12.34 -0.27 9.46
N ASP A 108 11.35 0.52 9.86
CA ASP A 108 10.14 0.03 10.51
C ASP A 108 9.15 -0.54 9.49
N ILE A 109 8.91 -1.85 9.56
CA ILE A 109 7.89 -2.51 8.72
C ILE A 109 6.47 -1.98 8.99
N THR A 110 6.23 -1.41 10.17
CA THR A 110 4.95 -0.78 10.51
C THR A 110 4.71 0.45 9.66
N HIS A 111 5.78 1.20 9.37
CA HIS A 111 5.74 2.35 8.48
C HIS A 111 5.42 1.95 7.03
N GLU A 112 6.03 0.86 6.54
CA GLU A 112 5.70 0.29 5.23
C GLU A 112 4.23 -0.15 5.17
N LEU A 113 3.75 -0.88 6.18
CA LEU A 113 2.35 -1.31 6.28
C LEU A 113 1.37 -0.14 6.27
N SER A 114 1.66 0.92 7.04
CA SER A 114 0.81 2.11 7.08
C SER A 114 0.76 2.84 5.74
N SER A 115 1.90 2.96 5.05
CA SER A 115 1.99 3.60 3.73
C SER A 115 1.23 2.82 2.67
N VAL A 116 1.28 1.49 2.70
CA VAL A 116 0.50 0.63 1.78
C VAL A 116 -0.99 0.72 2.09
N LEU A 117 -1.40 0.74 3.37
CA LEU A 117 -2.80 0.89 3.75
C LEU A 117 -3.35 2.27 3.32
N TYR A 118 -2.53 3.33 3.46
CA TYR A 118 -2.86 4.65 2.93
C TYR A 118 -3.10 4.59 1.41
N ASN A 119 -2.22 3.93 0.66
CA ASN A 119 -2.37 3.80 -0.79
C ASN A 119 -3.63 3.02 -1.19
N ILE A 120 -4.01 1.99 -0.44
CA ILE A 120 -5.28 1.30 -0.65
C ILE A 120 -6.47 2.27 -0.50
N GLY A 121 -6.46 3.10 0.53
CA GLY A 121 -7.47 4.14 0.73
C GLY A 121 -7.46 5.19 -0.38
N SER A 122 -6.28 5.65 -0.79
CA SER A 122 -6.08 6.61 -1.87
C SER A 122 -6.62 6.09 -3.21
N ILE A 123 -6.27 4.86 -3.62
CA ILE A 123 -6.78 4.26 -4.86
C ILE A 123 -8.31 4.16 -4.81
N HIS A 124 -8.88 3.70 -3.71
CA HIS A 124 -10.35 3.65 -3.57
C HIS A 124 -10.99 5.04 -3.65
N SER A 125 -10.38 6.09 -3.09
CA SER A 125 -10.90 7.45 -3.20
C SER A 125 -10.88 7.95 -4.66
N SER A 126 -9.83 7.64 -5.40
CA SER A 126 -9.69 7.97 -6.82
C SER A 126 -10.73 7.24 -7.68
N LEU A 127 -10.92 5.93 -7.46
CA LEU A 127 -11.94 5.14 -8.14
C LEU A 127 -13.34 5.68 -7.86
N GLY A 128 -13.68 5.97 -6.61
CA GLY A 128 -14.98 6.56 -6.25
C GLY A 128 -15.22 7.93 -6.91
N ALA A 129 -14.17 8.76 -7.00
CA ALA A 129 -14.25 10.06 -7.65
C ALA A 129 -14.43 9.94 -9.17
N ALA A 130 -13.85 8.92 -9.81
CA ALA A 130 -13.92 8.67 -11.24
C ALA A 130 -15.25 8.03 -11.70
N GLU A 131 -16.00 7.40 -10.79
CA GLU A 131 -17.23 6.71 -11.13
C GLU A 131 -18.29 7.64 -11.75
N GLN A 132 -18.98 7.11 -12.78
CA GLN A 132 -20.12 7.79 -13.39
C GLN A 132 -21.36 7.67 -12.51
N ARG A 133 -21.77 8.78 -11.89
CA ARG A 133 -22.88 8.85 -10.93
C ARG A 133 -24.21 9.28 -11.57
N GLN A 134 -24.39 9.02 -12.85
CA GLN A 134 -25.64 9.34 -13.56
C GLN A 134 -26.70 8.27 -13.34
N GLU A 135 -26.26 7.03 -13.15
CA GLU A 135 -27.11 5.87 -12.95
C GLU A 135 -26.96 5.32 -11.53
N SER A 136 -27.96 4.60 -11.07
CA SER A 136 -28.00 4.01 -9.71
C SER A 136 -26.80 3.09 -9.44
N GLU A 137 -26.37 2.33 -10.46
CA GLU A 137 -25.25 1.40 -10.30
C GLU A 137 -23.92 2.14 -10.10
N GLY A 138 -23.62 3.16 -10.90
CA GLY A 138 -22.44 3.99 -10.72
C GLY A 138 -22.42 4.71 -9.36
N MET A 139 -23.58 5.16 -8.87
CA MET A 139 -23.68 5.73 -7.52
C MET A 139 -23.36 4.70 -6.43
N LYS A 140 -23.86 3.47 -6.55
CA LYS A 140 -23.54 2.38 -5.59
C LYS A 140 -22.04 2.05 -5.59
N MET A 141 -21.44 1.96 -6.77
CA MET A 141 -20.00 1.71 -6.89
C MET A 141 -19.17 2.84 -6.27
N ALA A 142 -19.51 4.08 -6.54
CA ALA A 142 -18.84 5.23 -5.94
C ALA A 142 -18.93 5.20 -4.40
N VAL A 143 -20.12 4.93 -3.85
CA VAL A 143 -20.31 4.80 -2.40
C VAL A 143 -19.48 3.67 -1.82
N ALA A 144 -19.46 2.50 -2.47
CA ALA A 144 -18.66 1.36 -2.03
C ALA A 144 -17.15 1.70 -1.98
N HIS A 145 -16.64 2.39 -3.02
CA HIS A 145 -15.26 2.85 -3.04
C HIS A 145 -14.96 3.86 -1.94
N PHE A 146 -15.81 4.86 -1.73
CA PHE A 146 -15.61 5.83 -0.65
C PHE A 146 -15.70 5.20 0.74
N GLN A 147 -16.57 4.21 0.95
CA GLN A 147 -16.60 3.45 2.21
C GLN A 147 -15.29 2.69 2.45
N CYS A 148 -14.73 2.05 1.42
CA CYS A 148 -13.43 1.38 1.52
C CYS A 148 -12.29 2.38 1.81
N ALA A 149 -12.30 3.54 1.15
CA ALA A 149 -11.33 4.61 1.40
C ALA A 149 -11.43 5.13 2.84
N ALA A 150 -12.64 5.44 3.30
CA ALA A 150 -12.90 5.90 4.65
C ALA A 150 -12.45 4.87 5.70
N TRP A 151 -12.76 3.60 5.49
CA TRP A 151 -12.30 2.53 6.38
C TRP A 151 -10.77 2.46 6.47
N ALA A 152 -10.07 2.48 5.33
CA ALA A 152 -8.62 2.41 5.31
C ALA A 152 -7.99 3.61 6.05
N LEU A 153 -8.46 4.83 5.76
CA LEU A 153 -7.94 6.06 6.36
C LEU A 153 -8.28 6.17 7.87
N HIS A 154 -9.48 5.74 8.27
CA HIS A 154 -9.88 5.72 9.68
C HIS A 154 -9.09 4.68 10.49
N THR A 155 -8.74 3.56 9.86
CA THR A 155 -7.97 2.48 10.51
C THR A 155 -6.51 2.85 10.76
N LEU A 156 -5.94 3.79 9.98
CA LEU A 156 -4.53 4.18 10.08
C LEU A 156 -4.12 4.66 11.48
N PRO A 157 -4.75 5.67 12.09
CA PRO A 157 -4.35 6.17 13.41
C PRO A 157 -4.56 5.13 14.52
N ASP A 158 -5.55 4.27 14.39
CA ASP A 158 -5.84 3.24 15.40
C ASP A 158 -4.82 2.10 15.34
N LYS A 159 -4.49 1.65 14.13
CA LYS A 159 -3.61 0.50 13.92
C LYS A 159 -2.13 0.86 13.92
N TYR A 160 -1.80 2.08 13.52
CA TYR A 160 -0.44 2.59 13.38
C TYR A 160 -0.25 3.96 14.03
N PRO A 161 -0.49 4.11 15.36
CA PRO A 161 -0.48 5.41 16.03
C PRO A 161 0.89 6.07 16.07
N GLN A 162 1.97 5.32 15.84
CA GLN A 162 3.35 5.82 15.88
C GLN A 162 3.83 6.42 14.55
N VAL A 163 3.07 6.22 13.47
CA VAL A 163 3.38 6.73 12.13
C VAL A 163 2.61 8.03 11.94
N ARG A 164 3.22 9.13 12.36
CA ARG A 164 2.71 10.50 12.15
C ARG A 164 3.56 11.24 11.13
#